data_26aec8a0c2bb0cf3d72aa7e51c80e0bc
#
_entry.id   26aec8a0c2bb0cf3d72aa7e51c80e0bc
#
_cell.length_a   1.000
_cell.length_b   1.000
_cell.length_c   1.000
_cell.angle_alpha   90.00
_cell.angle_beta   90.00
_cell.angle_gamma   90.00
#
_symmetry.space_group_name_H-M   'P 1'
#
loop_
_entity.id
_entity.type
_entity.pdbx_description
1 polymer ?
#
loop_
_entity_poly.entity_id
_entity_poly.type
_entity_poly.pdbx_seq_one_letter_code
_entity_poly.pdbx_strand_id
1 'polypeptide(L)' 'MANKAINRLKVVLAEQNKTNKWLAEKLENNDTTVSRWCTNEVQPSMDKLVAIAELLEIDVRDLINPTKIIK' A
#
# COMPACT_ATOMS: atom_id res chain seq x y z
N MET A 1 -2.60 20.60 -7.97
CA MET A 1 -3.03 19.34 -8.57
C MET A 1 -2.83 18.20 -7.58
N ALA A 2 -3.81 17.35 -7.47
CA ALA A 2 -3.69 16.21 -6.57
C ALA A 2 -2.67 15.21 -7.08
N ASN A 3 -1.99 14.54 -6.16
CA ASN A 3 -1.06 13.48 -6.52
C ASN A 3 -1.84 12.32 -7.13
N LYS A 4 -1.26 11.74 -8.15
CA LYS A 4 -1.85 10.57 -8.75
C LYS A 4 -1.68 9.38 -7.80
N ALA A 5 -2.75 8.66 -7.56
CA ALA A 5 -2.68 7.49 -6.70
C ALA A 5 -1.98 6.35 -7.44
N ILE A 6 -0.80 5.99 -6.98
CA ILE A 6 0.00 4.94 -7.59
C ILE A 6 -0.27 3.60 -6.91
N ASN A 7 -0.34 3.59 -5.59
CA ASN A 7 -0.63 2.35 -4.88
C ASN A 7 -2.06 2.33 -4.37
N ARG A 8 -2.56 1.11 -4.13
CA ARG A 8 -3.91 0.87 -3.61
C ARG A 8 -3.88 0.36 -2.17
N LEU A 9 -2.83 0.68 -1.43
CA LEU A 9 -2.65 0.11 -0.10
C LEU A 9 -3.83 0.42 0.82
N LYS A 10 -4.30 1.65 0.80
CA LYS A 10 -5.44 2.04 1.63
C LYS A 10 -6.66 1.19 1.34
N VAL A 11 -6.94 0.96 0.07
CA VAL A 11 -8.10 0.16 -0.34
C VAL A 11 -7.96 -1.28 0.12
N VAL A 12 -6.78 -1.85 -0.10
CA VAL A 12 -6.57 -3.26 0.25
C VAL A 12 -6.63 -3.47 1.75
N LEU A 13 -6.03 -2.57 2.53
CA LEU A 13 -6.13 -2.66 3.99
C LEU A 13 -7.57 -2.60 4.44
N ALA A 14 -8.34 -1.68 3.87
CA ALA A 14 -9.76 -1.56 4.23
C ALA A 14 -10.54 -2.82 3.86
N GLU A 15 -10.26 -3.38 2.70
CA GLU A 15 -10.94 -4.61 2.26
C GLU A 15 -10.67 -5.77 3.20
N GLN A 16 -9.48 -5.81 3.79
CA GLN A 16 -9.10 -6.89 4.70
C GLN A 16 -9.32 -6.54 6.16
N ASN A 17 -9.90 -5.38 6.44
CA ASN A 17 -10.15 -4.92 7.80
C ASN A 17 -8.85 -4.80 8.62
N LYS A 18 -7.80 -4.34 7.96
CA LYS A 18 -6.51 -4.09 8.62
C LYS A 18 -6.28 -2.60 8.75
N THR A 19 -5.50 -2.22 9.75
CA THR A 19 -5.20 -0.81 10.00
C THR A 19 -3.78 -0.48 9.61
N ASN A 20 -3.51 0.82 9.46
CA ASN A 20 -2.14 1.29 9.23
C ASN A 20 -1.24 0.85 10.37
N LYS A 21 -1.75 0.91 11.60
CA LYS A 21 -0.97 0.52 12.76
C LYS A 21 -0.61 -0.95 12.71
N TRP A 22 -1.55 -1.80 12.33
CA TRP A 22 -1.28 -3.22 12.17
C TRP A 22 -0.12 -3.45 11.19
N LEU A 23 -0.19 -2.78 10.06
CA LEU A 23 0.84 -2.97 9.03
C LEU A 23 2.20 -2.43 9.51
N ALA A 24 2.18 -1.26 10.16
CA ALA A 24 3.41 -0.68 10.68
C ALA A 24 4.08 -1.62 11.67
N GLU A 25 3.30 -2.23 12.55
CA GLU A 25 3.84 -3.16 13.53
C GLU A 25 4.45 -4.39 12.84
N LYS A 26 3.77 -4.91 11.84
CA LYS A 26 4.25 -6.11 11.14
C LYS A 26 5.55 -5.84 10.37
N LEU A 27 5.69 -4.63 9.85
CA LEU A 27 6.88 -4.27 9.08
C LEU A 27 7.96 -3.61 9.93
N GLU A 28 7.69 -3.41 11.22
CA GLU A 28 8.60 -2.71 12.13
C GLU A 28 8.91 -1.29 11.62
N ASN A 29 7.87 -0.67 11.08
CA ASN A 29 7.92 0.73 10.64
C ASN A 29 7.01 1.55 11.53
N ASN A 30 7.03 2.88 11.36
CA ASN A 30 6.13 3.71 12.14
C ASN A 30 4.84 4.02 11.39
N ASP A 31 3.81 4.39 12.16
CA ASP A 31 2.49 4.67 11.60
C ASP A 31 2.51 5.81 10.58
N THR A 32 3.35 6.82 10.82
CA THR A 32 3.43 7.97 9.93
C THR A 32 3.89 7.55 8.55
N THR A 33 4.90 6.68 8.48
CA THR A 33 5.39 6.20 7.19
C THR A 33 4.31 5.45 6.44
N VAL A 34 3.61 4.54 7.12
CA VAL A 34 2.56 3.76 6.48
C VAL A 34 1.42 4.68 6.03
N SER A 35 1.06 5.66 6.86
CA SER A 35 0.03 6.61 6.50
C SER A 35 0.38 7.37 5.22
N ARG A 36 1.64 7.78 5.07
CA ARG A 36 2.07 8.47 3.87
C ARG A 36 2.03 7.58 2.63
N TRP A 37 2.29 6.29 2.80
CA TRP A 37 2.12 5.34 1.70
C TRP A 37 0.65 5.27 1.29
N CYS A 38 -0.25 5.21 2.28
CA CYS A 38 -1.68 5.10 2.01
C CYS A 38 -2.24 6.33 1.30
N THR A 39 -1.70 7.50 1.60
CA THR A 39 -2.13 8.74 0.96
C THR A 39 -1.39 9.01 -0.35
N ASN A 40 -0.45 8.16 -0.71
CA ASN A 40 0.38 8.31 -1.90
C ASN A 40 1.27 9.55 -1.89
N GLU A 41 1.57 10.08 -0.71
CA GLU A 41 2.56 11.14 -0.58
C GLU A 41 3.95 10.60 -0.86
N VAL A 42 4.22 9.38 -0.37
CA VAL A 42 5.48 8.68 -0.55
C VAL A 42 5.15 7.25 -0.91
N GLN A 43 5.97 6.63 -1.73
CA GLN A 43 5.73 5.24 -2.12
C GLN A 43 6.67 4.32 -1.35
N PRO A 44 6.19 3.14 -0.95
CA PRO A 44 7.10 2.14 -0.36
C PRO A 44 8.07 1.63 -1.42
N SER A 45 9.23 1.17 -0.97
CA SER A 45 10.19 0.55 -1.88
C SER A 45 9.61 -0.75 -2.44
N MET A 46 10.22 -1.25 -3.49
CA MET A 46 9.78 -2.53 -4.06
C MET A 46 9.86 -3.65 -3.04
N ASP A 47 10.92 -3.68 -2.25
CA ASP A 47 11.05 -4.70 -1.20
C ASP A 47 9.91 -4.61 -0.20
N LYS A 48 9.52 -3.39 0.17
CA LYS A 48 8.42 -3.20 1.09
C LYS A 48 7.10 -3.61 0.47
N LEU A 49 6.90 -3.29 -0.82
CA LEU A 49 5.67 -3.70 -1.51
C LEU A 49 5.52 -5.22 -1.51
N VAL A 50 6.61 -5.93 -1.79
CA VAL A 50 6.56 -7.38 -1.79
C VAL A 50 6.24 -7.91 -0.39
N ALA A 51 6.89 -7.34 0.64
CA ALA A 51 6.62 -7.75 2.01
C ALA A 51 5.17 -7.49 2.41
N ILE A 52 4.62 -6.35 2.00
CA ILE A 52 3.22 -6.03 2.28
C ILE A 52 2.30 -7.04 1.60
N ALA A 53 2.58 -7.35 0.34
CA ALA A 53 1.76 -8.30 -0.40
C ALA A 53 1.76 -9.67 0.29
N GLU A 54 2.92 -10.09 0.75
CA GLU A 54 3.02 -11.38 1.45
C GLU A 54 2.23 -11.38 2.74
N LEU A 55 2.32 -10.29 3.51
CA LEU A 55 1.57 -10.17 4.75
C LEU A 55 0.07 -10.18 4.52
N LEU A 56 -0.38 -9.59 3.43
CA LEU A 56 -1.80 -9.51 3.09
C LEU A 56 -2.26 -10.70 2.26
N GLU A 57 -1.34 -11.58 1.90
CA GLU A 57 -1.63 -12.79 1.11
C GLU A 57 -2.27 -12.46 -0.23
N ILE A 58 -1.70 -11.46 -0.90
CA ILE A 58 -2.15 -11.03 -2.22
C ILE A 58 -0.96 -10.94 -3.15
N ASP A 59 -1.24 -10.78 -4.43
CA ASP A 59 -0.21 -10.52 -5.42
C ASP A 59 0.23 -9.06 -5.31
N VAL A 60 1.52 -8.79 -5.48
CA VAL A 60 2.03 -7.42 -5.39
C VAL A 60 1.35 -6.51 -6.42
N ARG A 61 0.89 -7.06 -7.54
CA ARG A 61 0.17 -6.29 -8.56
C ARG A 61 -1.12 -5.71 -8.02
N ASP A 62 -1.72 -6.35 -7.03
CA ASP A 62 -2.96 -5.87 -6.43
C ASP A 62 -2.75 -4.62 -5.59
N LEU A 63 -1.50 -4.27 -5.30
CA LEU A 63 -1.18 -3.07 -4.54
C LEU A 63 -0.93 -1.86 -5.44
N ILE A 64 -0.92 -2.06 -6.74
CA ILE A 64 -0.56 -1.00 -7.70
C ILE A 64 -1.76 -0.69 -8.57
N ASN A 65 -2.05 0.60 -8.72
CA ASN A 65 -3.09 1.01 -9.65
C ASN A 65 -2.62 0.81 -11.08
N PRO A 66 -3.51 0.37 -11.98
CA PRO A 66 -3.12 0.24 -13.39
C PRO A 66 -2.71 1.59 -13.95
N THR A 67 -1.66 1.59 -14.75
CA THR A 67 -1.19 2.80 -15.40
C THR A 67 -1.67 2.90 -16.83
N LYS A 68 -2.24 1.83 -17.36
CA LYS A 68 -2.73 1.81 -18.72
C LYS A 68 -4.24 1.60 -18.70
N ILE A 69 -4.94 2.46 -19.40
CA ILE A 69 -6.39 2.34 -19.53
C ILE A 69 -6.69 1.40 -20.69
N ILE A 70 -7.48 0.39 -20.41
CA ILE A 70 -7.88 -0.59 -21.42
C ILE A 70 -9.31 -0.26 -21.85
N LYS A 71 -9.50 -0.12 -23.11
CA LYS A 71 -10.80 0.23 -23.68
C LYS A 71 -11.41 -0.93 -24.40
#